data_19cf9e810b2b9ff0e6e66cdae9485a47
#
_entry.id   19cf9e810b2b9ff0e6e66cdae9485a47
#
_cell.length_a   1.000
_cell.length_b   1.000
_cell.length_c   1.000
_cell.angle_alpha   90.00
_cell.angle_beta   90.00
_cell.angle_gamma   90.00
#
_symmetry.space_group_name_H-M   'P 1'
#
loop_
_entity.id
_entity.type
_entity.pdbx_description
1 polymer ?
#
loop_
_entity_poly.entity_id
_entity_poly.type
_entity_poly.pdbx_seq_one_letter_code
_entity_poly.pdbx_strand_id
1 'polypeptide(L)'
;MTTEAELSERLSEVEDPIIGEDIVSLGLVRDIQIDGDTATMSLAINSPFAPAEMEIGEQIRETVAEEGLEADLHANVDNIRGFDDEVFPNIRNVIAVASGKGGVGKTTVAANLAAGIDELGARVGLLDADIHGPNVPRILPIDEEPGVMAEQERMVPGVSDGVKIISMDFLTQNQDDPTIMRGPMVNNVMTNFLENVEWGTLDYLVVDLPPGTGDASLDLLQTLPVAGAVIVTTPQQMAVDDARKGLRLFEKHDTPVLGIVENMSTFHCSSCGETHDPFGSGGGEKIAEDYGVENLGALPIHEDYGADGTTDPVVKNEGSDVNDSAVELVESIADRIGEVNRRKAAGILDNTDSGTAFGEQPSGQAKLETKEPDGH
;
A
#
# COMPACT_ATOMS: atom_id res chain seq x y z
N MET A 1 -22.88 35.57 13.52
CA MET A 1 -21.58 35.33 12.86
C MET A 1 -20.92 34.27 13.71
N THR A 2 -20.73 33.11 13.11
CA THR A 2 -20.09 31.98 13.75
C THR A 2 -18.61 32.29 14.01
N THR A 3 -18.12 32.02 15.21
CA THR A 3 -16.72 32.20 15.57
C THR A 3 -15.92 30.94 15.31
N GLU A 4 -14.59 31.05 15.21
CA GLU A 4 -13.68 29.88 15.07
C GLU A 4 -13.88 28.86 16.20
N ALA A 5 -14.14 29.32 17.44
CA ALA A 5 -14.39 28.45 18.58
C ALA A 5 -15.74 27.70 18.46
N GLU A 6 -16.81 28.39 18.02
CA GLU A 6 -18.11 27.77 17.78
C GLU A 6 -18.04 26.77 16.64
N LEU A 7 -17.31 27.08 15.56
CA LEU A 7 -17.09 26.14 14.47
C LEU A 7 -16.30 24.92 14.90
N SER A 8 -15.24 25.09 15.70
CA SER A 8 -14.48 23.98 16.27
C SER A 8 -15.34 23.08 17.16
N GLU A 9 -16.28 23.64 17.96
CA GLU A 9 -17.22 22.87 18.76
C GLU A 9 -18.19 22.05 17.87
N ARG A 10 -18.66 22.64 16.77
CA ARG A 10 -19.51 21.94 15.81
C ARG A 10 -18.75 20.80 15.10
N LEU A 11 -17.48 21.02 14.71
CA LEU A 11 -16.65 20.02 14.07
C LEU A 11 -16.29 18.84 15.02
N SER A 12 -16.43 19.00 16.33
CA SER A 12 -16.29 17.88 17.27
C SER A 12 -17.45 16.88 17.22
N GLU A 13 -18.51 17.17 16.45
CA GLU A 13 -19.59 16.21 16.15
C GLU A 13 -19.23 15.28 14.98
N VAL A 14 -18.16 15.60 14.22
CA VAL A 14 -17.67 14.77 13.12
C VAL A 14 -16.71 13.71 13.66
N GLU A 15 -17.02 12.45 13.45
CA GLU A 15 -16.21 11.32 13.89
C GLU A 15 -15.38 10.76 12.73
N ASP A 16 -14.15 10.31 13.02
CA ASP A 16 -13.39 9.50 12.08
C ASP A 16 -14.06 8.13 11.93
N PRO A 17 -14.48 7.72 10.71
CA PRO A 17 -15.29 6.52 10.51
C PRO A 17 -14.56 5.22 10.88
N ILE A 18 -13.22 5.23 10.95
CA ILE A 18 -12.40 4.05 11.27
C ILE A 18 -11.93 4.09 12.72
N ILE A 19 -11.44 5.24 13.19
CA ILE A 19 -10.90 5.38 14.55
C ILE A 19 -12.02 5.49 15.59
N GLY A 20 -13.17 6.08 15.23
CA GLY A 20 -14.35 6.22 16.09
C GLY A 20 -14.21 7.31 17.15
N GLU A 21 -13.30 8.26 16.96
CA GLU A 21 -13.13 9.45 17.81
C GLU A 21 -13.37 10.71 16.97
N ASP A 22 -13.72 11.83 17.64
CA ASP A 22 -13.97 13.08 16.94
C ASP A 22 -12.69 13.69 16.36
N ILE A 23 -12.80 14.28 15.17
CA ILE A 23 -11.66 14.81 14.39
C ILE A 23 -10.92 15.96 15.07
N VAL A 24 -11.57 16.69 15.97
CA VAL A 24 -10.96 17.79 16.72
C VAL A 24 -10.11 17.25 17.86
N SER A 25 -10.63 16.30 18.63
CA SER A 25 -9.87 15.60 19.71
C SER A 25 -8.68 14.83 19.15
N LEU A 26 -8.81 14.24 17.95
CA LEU A 26 -7.70 13.61 17.20
C LEU A 26 -6.67 14.63 16.71
N GLY A 27 -6.95 15.95 16.78
CA GLY A 27 -6.07 17.00 16.26
C GLY A 27 -5.93 16.97 14.74
N LEU A 28 -6.92 16.38 14.03
CA LEU A 28 -6.95 16.36 12.57
C LEU A 28 -7.31 17.70 11.98
N VAL A 29 -8.10 18.52 12.67
CA VAL A 29 -8.44 19.88 12.27
C VAL A 29 -7.48 20.85 12.93
N ARG A 30 -6.80 21.66 12.09
CA ARG A 30 -5.82 22.67 12.52
C ARG A 30 -6.10 24.01 11.86
N ASP A 31 -5.66 25.10 12.48
CA ASP A 31 -5.60 26.43 11.89
C ASP A 31 -6.94 26.91 11.26
N ILE A 32 -8.05 26.79 12.02
CA ILE A 32 -9.34 27.29 11.57
C ILE A 32 -9.27 28.84 11.48
N GLN A 33 -9.60 29.39 10.33
CA GLN A 33 -9.69 30.83 10.07
C GLN A 33 -10.98 31.14 9.32
N ILE A 34 -11.72 32.15 9.80
CA ILE A 34 -12.97 32.59 9.14
C ILE A 34 -12.75 34.00 8.56
N ASP A 35 -12.88 34.13 7.25
CA ASP A 35 -12.82 35.39 6.54
C ASP A 35 -14.09 35.58 5.68
N GLY A 36 -14.96 36.50 6.12
CA GLY A 36 -16.27 36.71 5.51
C GLY A 36 -17.17 35.49 5.60
N ASP A 37 -17.49 34.87 4.48
CA ASP A 37 -18.35 33.70 4.37
C ASP A 37 -17.54 32.40 4.16
N THR A 38 -16.20 32.46 4.25
CA THR A 38 -15.31 31.30 4.02
C THR A 38 -14.60 30.87 5.31
N ALA A 39 -14.66 29.58 5.63
CA ALA A 39 -13.88 28.95 6.69
C ALA A 39 -12.73 28.14 6.05
N THR A 40 -11.51 28.66 6.20
CA THR A 40 -10.29 27.98 5.77
C THR A 40 -9.74 27.14 6.92
N MET A 41 -9.43 25.89 6.67
CA MET A 41 -8.85 25.01 7.69
C MET A 41 -7.83 24.04 7.11
N SER A 42 -6.85 23.71 7.94
CA SER A 42 -5.79 22.77 7.65
C SER A 42 -6.13 21.42 8.27
N LEU A 43 -6.10 20.36 7.47
CA LEU A 43 -6.40 19.00 7.91
C LEU A 43 -5.13 18.15 7.94
N ALA A 44 -4.90 17.46 9.06
CA ALA A 44 -3.79 16.52 9.20
C ALA A 44 -4.13 15.15 8.59
N ILE A 45 -4.45 15.15 7.28
CA ILE A 45 -4.73 13.98 6.46
C ILE A 45 -3.68 13.88 5.36
N ASN A 46 -3.25 12.66 5.01
CA ASN A 46 -2.15 12.45 4.06
C ASN A 46 -2.41 11.34 3.02
N SER A 47 -3.60 10.79 3.00
CA SER A 47 -3.98 9.73 2.08
C SER A 47 -5.11 10.18 1.17
N PRO A 48 -4.85 11.13 0.24
CA PRO A 48 -5.89 11.70 -0.59
C PRO A 48 -6.59 10.60 -1.39
N PHE A 49 -7.90 10.76 -1.53
CA PHE A 49 -8.81 9.83 -2.20
C PHE A 49 -9.04 8.50 -1.46
N ALA A 50 -8.48 8.27 -0.26
CA ALA A 50 -8.92 7.17 0.60
C ALA A 50 -10.40 7.40 1.00
N PRO A 51 -11.28 6.38 0.90
CA PRO A 51 -12.71 6.54 1.16
C PRO A 51 -13.02 7.24 2.48
N ALA A 52 -12.38 6.82 3.57
CA ALA A 52 -12.58 7.42 4.89
C ALA A 52 -12.14 8.91 4.96
N GLU A 53 -11.04 9.30 4.29
CA GLU A 53 -10.61 10.71 4.25
C GLU A 53 -11.53 11.57 3.38
N MET A 54 -12.11 10.99 2.32
CA MET A 54 -13.14 11.65 1.52
C MET A 54 -14.42 11.88 2.32
N GLU A 55 -14.87 10.87 3.09
CA GLU A 55 -16.04 10.96 3.97
C GLU A 55 -15.84 12.03 5.05
N ILE A 56 -14.69 12.05 5.73
CA ILE A 56 -14.36 13.11 6.71
C ILE A 56 -14.44 14.50 6.04
N GLY A 57 -13.85 14.63 4.85
CA GLY A 57 -13.89 15.91 4.10
C GLY A 57 -15.31 16.35 3.72
N GLU A 58 -16.20 15.43 3.38
CA GLU A 58 -17.62 15.71 3.08
C GLU A 58 -18.38 16.12 4.33
N GLN A 59 -18.26 15.38 5.42
CA GLN A 59 -18.89 15.72 6.71
C GLN A 59 -18.45 17.09 7.23
N ILE A 60 -17.16 17.44 7.09
CA ILE A 60 -16.66 18.78 7.42
C ILE A 60 -17.35 19.85 6.57
N ARG A 61 -17.46 19.65 5.24
CA ARG A 61 -18.14 20.61 4.35
C ARG A 61 -19.61 20.80 4.70
N GLU A 62 -20.31 19.71 5.02
CA GLU A 62 -21.71 19.75 5.45
C GLU A 62 -21.86 20.53 6.75
N THR A 63 -21.03 20.25 7.77
CA THR A 63 -21.04 20.95 9.06
C THR A 63 -20.77 22.44 8.90
N VAL A 64 -19.80 22.82 8.07
CA VAL A 64 -19.47 24.22 7.78
C VAL A 64 -20.60 24.92 7.03
N ALA A 65 -21.26 24.22 6.09
CA ALA A 65 -22.39 24.78 5.34
C ALA A 65 -23.63 24.99 6.22
N GLU A 66 -23.87 24.17 7.25
CA GLU A 66 -24.92 24.38 8.24
C GLU A 66 -24.75 25.70 9.02
N GLU A 67 -23.50 26.13 9.23
CA GLU A 67 -23.17 27.42 9.84
C GLU A 67 -23.22 28.61 8.86
N GLY A 68 -23.62 28.34 7.60
CA GLY A 68 -23.73 29.36 6.55
C GLY A 68 -22.40 29.81 5.98
N LEU A 69 -21.36 29.01 6.08
CA LEU A 69 -20.00 29.24 5.58
C LEU A 69 -19.65 28.31 4.42
N GLU A 70 -18.68 28.70 3.62
CA GLU A 70 -18.03 27.84 2.61
C GLU A 70 -16.73 27.27 3.16
N ALA A 71 -16.52 25.96 3.03
CA ALA A 71 -15.33 25.31 3.52
C ALA A 71 -14.19 25.31 2.48
N ASP A 72 -13.03 25.85 2.86
CA ASP A 72 -11.78 25.78 2.11
C ASP A 72 -10.79 24.88 2.88
N LEU A 73 -10.66 23.60 2.42
CA LEU A 73 -9.93 22.56 3.12
C LEU A 73 -8.55 22.34 2.49
N HIS A 74 -7.51 22.42 3.30
CA HIS A 74 -6.13 22.18 2.89
C HIS A 74 -5.55 20.99 3.64
N ALA A 75 -5.08 19.97 2.92
CA ALA A 75 -4.31 18.90 3.55
C ALA A 75 -2.94 19.43 3.99
N ASN A 76 -2.64 19.35 5.27
CA ASN A 76 -1.33 19.71 5.82
C ASN A 76 -0.50 18.44 6.04
N VAL A 77 0.52 18.29 5.21
CA VAL A 77 1.40 17.12 5.16
C VAL A 77 2.65 17.29 6.05
N ASP A 78 2.83 18.49 6.63
CA ASP A 78 4.00 18.80 7.45
C ASP A 78 3.97 17.97 8.75
N ASN A 79 4.96 17.13 8.94
CA ASN A 79 5.23 16.29 10.13
C ASN A 79 4.61 14.86 10.19
N ILE A 80 3.96 14.35 9.15
CA ILE A 80 3.53 12.93 9.15
C ILE A 80 4.68 12.01 8.68
N ARG A 81 5.69 12.55 8.00
CA ARG A 81 6.87 11.81 7.56
C ARG A 81 7.91 11.75 8.66
N GLY A 82 8.18 10.56 9.19
CA GLY A 82 9.28 10.29 10.12
C GLY A 82 10.61 9.96 9.43
N PHE A 83 10.79 10.30 8.15
CA PHE A 83 11.97 9.95 7.36
C PHE A 83 12.59 11.20 6.74
N ASP A 84 13.93 11.16 6.52
CA ASP A 84 14.67 12.21 5.82
C ASP A 84 14.03 12.49 4.45
N ASP A 85 13.63 13.76 4.24
CA ASP A 85 13.02 14.26 3.00
C ASP A 85 13.93 14.19 1.75
N GLU A 86 15.08 13.54 1.86
CA GLU A 86 16.05 13.43 0.77
C GLU A 86 15.65 12.38 -0.29
N VAL A 87 14.94 11.31 0.14
CA VAL A 87 14.44 10.28 -0.78
C VAL A 87 12.95 10.52 -1.04
N PHE A 88 12.58 10.74 -2.29
CA PHE A 88 11.21 11.01 -2.74
C PHE A 88 10.52 12.23 -2.09
N PRO A 89 11.10 13.44 -2.16
CA PRO A 89 10.56 14.62 -1.48
C PRO A 89 9.14 15.01 -1.94
N ASN A 90 8.73 14.59 -3.14
CA ASN A 90 7.44 14.92 -3.74
C ASN A 90 6.44 13.74 -3.77
N ILE A 91 6.72 12.66 -3.03
CA ILE A 91 5.85 11.49 -2.92
C ILE A 91 5.27 11.43 -1.50
N ARG A 92 3.94 11.39 -1.38
CA ARG A 92 3.28 11.42 -0.07
C ARG A 92 3.33 10.08 0.67
N ASN A 93 2.95 9.00 -0.02
CA ASN A 93 2.87 7.67 0.56
C ASN A 93 3.63 6.66 -0.29
N VAL A 94 4.55 5.92 0.30
CA VAL A 94 5.25 4.80 -0.34
C VAL A 94 4.69 3.50 0.24
N ILE A 95 4.09 2.66 -0.61
CA ILE A 95 3.48 1.38 -0.22
C ILE A 95 4.36 0.26 -0.74
N ALA A 96 4.91 -0.56 0.15
CA ALA A 96 5.63 -1.76 -0.26
C ALA A 96 4.66 -2.94 -0.42
N VAL A 97 4.69 -3.63 -1.56
CA VAL A 97 3.99 -4.90 -1.76
C VAL A 97 5.02 -6.03 -1.71
N ALA A 98 4.86 -6.91 -0.75
CA ALA A 98 5.84 -7.95 -0.42
C ALA A 98 5.20 -9.34 -0.40
N SER A 99 6.04 -10.37 -0.50
CA SER A 99 5.61 -11.75 -0.32
C SER A 99 6.72 -12.62 0.23
N GLY A 100 6.36 -13.64 0.99
CA GLY A 100 7.33 -14.59 1.55
C GLY A 100 7.97 -15.51 0.50
N LYS A 101 7.35 -15.70 -0.66
CA LYS A 101 7.83 -16.53 -1.77
C LYS A 101 7.33 -16.02 -3.13
N GLY A 102 7.98 -16.47 -4.22
CA GLY A 102 7.52 -16.20 -5.58
C GLY A 102 6.25 -16.99 -5.95
N GLY A 103 5.50 -16.48 -6.94
CA GLY A 103 4.33 -17.14 -7.50
C GLY A 103 3.04 -17.02 -6.70
N VAL A 104 2.97 -16.10 -5.72
CA VAL A 104 1.74 -15.82 -4.96
C VAL A 104 0.89 -14.71 -5.60
N GLY A 105 1.33 -14.12 -6.71
CA GLY A 105 0.61 -13.04 -7.40
C GLY A 105 0.90 -11.64 -6.83
N LYS A 106 2.04 -11.44 -6.18
CA LYS A 106 2.48 -10.16 -5.63
C LYS A 106 2.38 -9.01 -6.66
N THR A 107 2.98 -9.19 -7.83
CA THR A 107 2.97 -8.20 -8.92
C THR A 107 1.55 -7.92 -9.42
N THR A 108 0.67 -8.93 -9.49
CA THR A 108 -0.75 -8.74 -9.84
C THR A 108 -1.46 -7.85 -8.82
N VAL A 109 -1.22 -8.09 -7.53
CA VAL A 109 -1.77 -7.23 -6.46
C VAL A 109 -1.21 -5.82 -6.55
N ALA A 110 0.12 -5.66 -6.74
CA ALA A 110 0.76 -4.35 -6.85
C ALA A 110 0.23 -3.54 -8.05
N ALA A 111 0.05 -4.19 -9.21
CA ALA A 111 -0.47 -3.55 -10.41
C ALA A 111 -1.93 -3.12 -10.26
N ASN A 112 -2.80 -4.00 -9.74
CA ASN A 112 -4.20 -3.66 -9.47
C ASN A 112 -4.34 -2.60 -8.38
N LEU A 113 -3.48 -2.62 -7.35
CA LEU A 113 -3.45 -1.57 -6.32
C LEU A 113 -3.09 -0.22 -6.93
N ALA A 114 -2.04 -0.14 -7.76
CA ALA A 114 -1.64 1.10 -8.40
C ALA A 114 -2.72 1.64 -9.33
N ALA A 115 -3.28 0.77 -10.18
CA ALA A 115 -4.35 1.13 -11.11
C ALA A 115 -5.65 1.55 -10.39
N GLY A 116 -5.98 0.88 -9.28
CA GLY A 116 -7.19 1.21 -8.53
C GLY A 116 -7.07 2.50 -7.73
N ILE A 117 -5.92 2.79 -7.16
CA ILE A 117 -5.68 4.09 -6.50
C ILE A 117 -5.72 5.24 -7.54
N ASP A 118 -5.23 5.01 -8.76
CA ASP A 118 -5.37 5.97 -9.86
C ASP A 118 -6.84 6.18 -10.24
N GLU A 119 -7.64 5.11 -10.29
CA GLU A 119 -9.08 5.17 -10.56
C GLU A 119 -9.85 5.97 -9.49
N LEU A 120 -9.40 5.94 -8.24
CA LEU A 120 -9.92 6.80 -7.18
C LEU A 120 -9.59 8.29 -7.40
N GLY A 121 -8.68 8.62 -8.34
CA GLY A 121 -8.31 9.99 -8.73
C GLY A 121 -6.95 10.46 -8.22
N ALA A 122 -6.16 9.60 -7.57
CA ALA A 122 -4.85 9.94 -7.05
C ALA A 122 -3.77 9.89 -8.15
N ARG A 123 -2.68 10.60 -7.95
CA ARG A 123 -1.47 10.53 -8.79
C ARG A 123 -0.60 9.38 -8.31
N VAL A 124 -0.44 8.36 -9.14
CA VAL A 124 0.20 7.10 -8.74
C VAL A 124 1.44 6.80 -9.56
N GLY A 125 2.46 6.28 -8.87
CA GLY A 125 3.61 5.63 -9.48
C GLY A 125 3.69 4.16 -9.05
N LEU A 126 4.27 3.33 -9.91
CA LEU A 126 4.56 1.91 -9.64
C LEU A 126 6.01 1.63 -9.98
N LEU A 127 6.77 1.23 -8.96
CA LEU A 127 8.15 0.78 -9.11
C LEU A 127 8.19 -0.76 -9.06
N ASP A 128 8.50 -1.38 -10.18
CA ASP A 128 8.79 -2.82 -10.25
C ASP A 128 10.25 -3.07 -9.87
N ALA A 129 10.47 -3.48 -8.64
CA ALA A 129 11.77 -3.77 -8.08
C ALA A 129 12.14 -5.27 -8.11
N ASP A 130 11.31 -6.12 -8.74
CA ASP A 130 11.62 -7.55 -8.94
C ASP A 130 12.59 -7.73 -10.13
N ILE A 131 13.88 -7.68 -9.82
CA ILE A 131 14.98 -7.73 -10.79
C ILE A 131 15.03 -9.06 -11.54
N HIS A 132 14.56 -10.13 -10.92
CA HIS A 132 14.67 -11.48 -11.48
C HIS A 132 13.48 -11.89 -12.33
N GLY A 133 12.37 -11.18 -12.20
CA GLY A 133 11.15 -11.45 -12.93
C GLY A 133 10.27 -10.21 -13.03
N PRO A 134 10.77 -9.13 -13.69
CA PRO A 134 9.96 -7.94 -13.86
C PRO A 134 8.75 -8.28 -14.75
N ASN A 135 7.56 -8.05 -14.25
CA ASN A 135 6.32 -8.41 -14.93
C ASN A 135 5.28 -7.31 -14.96
N VAL A 136 5.53 -6.16 -14.35
CA VAL A 136 4.58 -5.04 -14.33
C VAL A 136 4.15 -4.62 -15.74
N PRO A 137 5.05 -4.44 -16.74
CA PRO A 137 4.65 -4.03 -18.10
C PRO A 137 3.79 -5.06 -18.85
N ARG A 138 3.71 -6.30 -18.33
CA ARG A 138 2.83 -7.34 -18.89
C ARG A 138 1.41 -7.27 -18.35
N ILE A 139 1.23 -6.67 -17.17
CA ILE A 139 -0.07 -6.50 -16.51
C ILE A 139 -0.62 -5.11 -16.82
N LEU A 140 0.25 -4.10 -16.83
CA LEU A 140 -0.05 -2.72 -17.17
C LEU A 140 0.66 -2.36 -18.48
N PRO A 141 0.00 -2.48 -19.64
CA PRO A 141 0.58 -2.15 -20.94
C PRO A 141 1.01 -0.68 -20.99
N ILE A 142 2.21 -0.43 -21.50
CA ILE A 142 2.77 0.92 -21.54
C ILE A 142 2.21 1.69 -22.73
N ASP A 143 1.52 2.80 -22.48
CA ASP A 143 0.99 3.72 -23.48
C ASP A 143 2.02 4.75 -23.93
N GLU A 144 2.81 5.24 -22.97
CA GLU A 144 3.92 6.16 -23.20
C GLU A 144 5.23 5.49 -22.75
N GLU A 145 6.15 5.31 -23.69
CA GLU A 145 7.44 4.66 -23.44
C GLU A 145 8.30 5.45 -22.46
N PRO A 146 9.07 4.76 -21.60
CA PRO A 146 10.02 5.42 -20.72
C PRO A 146 11.11 6.15 -21.51
N GLY A 147 11.62 7.24 -20.95
CA GLY A 147 12.60 8.08 -21.60
C GLY A 147 13.74 8.52 -20.69
N VAL A 148 14.60 9.38 -21.22
CA VAL A 148 15.68 10.04 -20.45
C VAL A 148 15.63 11.54 -20.74
N MET A 149 15.60 12.35 -19.70
CA MET A 149 15.79 13.80 -19.80
C MET A 149 17.28 14.09 -19.98
N ALA A 150 17.70 14.33 -21.20
CA ALA A 150 19.12 14.50 -21.57
C ALA A 150 19.85 15.63 -20.82
N GLU A 151 19.13 16.69 -20.42
CA GLU A 151 19.70 17.84 -19.72
C GLU A 151 20.00 17.58 -18.25
N GLN A 152 19.28 16.62 -17.62
CA GLN A 152 19.34 16.34 -16.18
C GLN A 152 19.80 14.91 -15.87
N GLU A 153 20.05 14.10 -16.88
CA GLU A 153 20.38 12.66 -16.77
C GLU A 153 19.34 11.86 -15.92
N ARG A 154 18.08 12.35 -15.91
CA ARG A 154 16.98 11.68 -15.17
C ARG A 154 16.18 10.78 -16.08
N MET A 155 15.76 9.66 -15.54
CA MET A 155 14.82 8.74 -16.20
C MET A 155 13.41 9.29 -16.12
N VAL A 156 12.68 9.23 -17.24
CA VAL A 156 11.26 9.55 -17.31
C VAL A 156 10.49 8.24 -17.24
N PRO A 157 9.54 8.07 -16.30
CA PRO A 157 8.72 6.86 -16.24
C PRO A 157 7.95 6.62 -17.52
N GLY A 158 7.71 5.36 -17.86
CA GLY A 158 6.63 5.00 -18.76
C GLY A 158 5.28 5.31 -18.12
N VAL A 159 4.23 5.40 -18.92
CA VAL A 159 2.87 5.63 -18.41
C VAL A 159 1.95 4.53 -18.94
N SER A 160 1.11 4.02 -18.06
CA SER A 160 0.01 3.12 -18.39
C SER A 160 -1.26 3.71 -17.78
N ASP A 161 -2.16 4.20 -18.62
CA ASP A 161 -3.46 4.74 -18.23
C ASP A 161 -3.42 5.62 -16.95
N GLY A 162 -2.51 6.62 -16.93
CA GLY A 162 -2.31 7.53 -15.80
C GLY A 162 -1.23 7.10 -14.80
N VAL A 163 -1.00 5.82 -14.60
CA VAL A 163 0.01 5.30 -13.68
C VAL A 163 1.42 5.45 -14.26
N LYS A 164 2.32 6.10 -13.53
CA LYS A 164 3.73 6.20 -13.89
C LYS A 164 4.48 4.93 -13.51
N ILE A 165 5.21 4.33 -14.43
CA ILE A 165 5.85 3.02 -14.23
C ILE A 165 7.35 3.11 -14.48
N ILE A 166 8.12 2.56 -13.55
CA ILE A 166 9.53 2.18 -13.76
C ILE A 166 9.65 0.69 -13.48
N SER A 167 10.24 -0.04 -14.42
CA SER A 167 10.49 -1.47 -14.30
C SER A 167 11.90 -1.80 -14.77
N MET A 168 12.49 -2.83 -14.17
CA MET A 168 13.74 -3.42 -14.63
C MET A 168 13.64 -3.95 -16.05
N ASP A 169 12.44 -4.30 -16.53
CA ASP A 169 12.21 -4.76 -17.90
C ASP A 169 12.61 -3.71 -18.95
N PHE A 170 12.50 -2.43 -18.62
CA PHE A 170 12.89 -1.33 -19.50
C PHE A 170 14.41 -1.25 -19.77
N LEU A 171 15.23 -1.89 -18.92
CA LEU A 171 16.67 -1.94 -19.08
C LEU A 171 17.16 -3.14 -19.89
N THR A 172 16.26 -4.09 -20.19
CA THR A 172 16.57 -5.29 -20.96
C THR A 172 16.31 -5.05 -22.44
N GLN A 173 17.34 -5.24 -23.29
CA GLN A 173 17.18 -5.06 -24.75
C GLN A 173 16.42 -6.20 -25.42
N ASN A 174 16.33 -7.38 -24.77
CA ASN A 174 15.59 -8.54 -25.23
C ASN A 174 14.90 -9.21 -24.04
N GLN A 175 13.60 -9.38 -24.10
CA GLN A 175 12.81 -10.03 -23.04
C GLN A 175 13.20 -11.50 -22.74
N ASP A 176 13.87 -12.16 -23.67
CA ASP A 176 14.34 -13.55 -23.53
C ASP A 176 15.75 -13.67 -22.96
N ASP A 177 16.48 -12.57 -22.81
CA ASP A 177 17.83 -12.60 -22.26
C ASP A 177 17.77 -12.55 -20.71
N PRO A 178 18.29 -13.57 -20.02
CA PRO A 178 18.31 -13.54 -18.56
C PRO A 178 19.16 -12.34 -18.09
N THR A 179 18.56 -11.44 -17.35
CA THR A 179 19.26 -10.30 -16.75
C THR A 179 20.22 -10.81 -15.66
N ILE A 180 21.43 -11.16 -16.05
CA ILE A 180 22.47 -11.62 -15.11
C ILE A 180 23.13 -10.37 -14.50
N MET A 181 22.50 -9.77 -13.51
CA MET A 181 23.11 -8.72 -12.71
C MET A 181 23.75 -9.30 -11.45
N ARG A 182 24.99 -8.87 -11.15
CA ARG A 182 25.64 -9.17 -9.87
C ARG A 182 25.12 -8.23 -8.79
N GLY A 183 25.06 -8.67 -7.53
CA GLY A 183 24.53 -7.89 -6.41
C GLY A 183 24.90 -6.39 -6.40
N PRO A 184 26.18 -5.99 -6.56
CA PRO A 184 26.55 -4.56 -6.62
C PRO A 184 25.94 -3.78 -7.80
N MET A 185 25.66 -4.44 -8.92
CA MET A 185 24.98 -3.79 -10.06
C MET A 185 23.50 -3.58 -9.79
N VAL A 186 22.87 -4.54 -9.12
CA VAL A 186 21.49 -4.45 -8.68
C VAL A 186 21.28 -3.24 -7.77
N ASN A 187 22.14 -3.11 -6.74
CA ASN A 187 22.05 -1.98 -5.81
C ASN A 187 22.23 -0.64 -6.52
N ASN A 188 23.19 -0.55 -7.47
CA ASN A 188 23.37 0.68 -8.25
C ASN A 188 22.15 1.04 -9.10
N VAL A 189 21.49 0.04 -9.72
CA VAL A 189 20.28 0.29 -10.51
C VAL A 189 19.14 0.71 -9.61
N MET A 190 18.96 0.06 -8.47
CA MET A 190 17.93 0.44 -7.49
C MET A 190 18.17 1.86 -6.97
N THR A 191 19.40 2.20 -6.60
CA THR A 191 19.75 3.58 -6.20
C THR A 191 19.40 4.58 -7.32
N ASN A 192 19.70 4.24 -8.58
CA ASN A 192 19.31 5.10 -9.71
C ASN A 192 17.79 5.25 -9.85
N PHE A 193 17.02 4.19 -9.64
CA PHE A 193 15.54 4.27 -9.66
C PHE A 193 14.98 5.11 -8.53
N LEU A 194 15.67 5.14 -7.39
CA LEU A 194 15.26 5.94 -6.24
C LEU A 194 15.64 7.42 -6.40
N GLU A 195 16.84 7.70 -6.90
CA GLU A 195 17.40 9.06 -6.91
C GLU A 195 17.19 9.80 -8.23
N ASN A 196 17.18 9.08 -9.37
CA ASN A 196 17.29 9.69 -10.71
C ASN A 196 16.04 9.49 -11.58
N VAL A 197 14.88 9.18 -11.01
CA VAL A 197 13.61 9.13 -11.72
C VAL A 197 12.83 10.43 -11.52
N GLU A 198 12.31 10.99 -12.61
CA GLU A 198 11.44 12.17 -12.59
C GLU A 198 9.97 11.74 -12.30
N TRP A 199 9.70 11.34 -11.06
CA TRP A 199 8.34 10.99 -10.64
C TRP A 199 7.39 12.18 -10.66
N GLY A 200 7.91 13.41 -10.48
CA GLY A 200 7.08 14.59 -10.21
C GLY A 200 6.38 14.46 -8.85
N THR A 201 5.23 15.08 -8.71
CA THR A 201 4.43 14.96 -7.49
C THR A 201 3.51 13.75 -7.58
N LEU A 202 3.63 12.83 -6.62
CA LEU A 202 2.76 11.66 -6.47
C LEU A 202 2.06 11.69 -5.11
N ASP A 203 0.84 11.18 -5.09
CA ASP A 203 0.09 10.91 -3.87
C ASP A 203 0.49 9.53 -3.30
N TYR A 204 0.75 8.57 -4.21
CA TYR A 204 1.18 7.22 -3.85
C TYR A 204 2.27 6.71 -4.79
N LEU A 205 3.25 6.01 -4.23
CA LEU A 205 4.20 5.16 -4.96
C LEU A 205 4.05 3.73 -4.45
N VAL A 206 3.56 2.86 -5.30
CA VAL A 206 3.53 1.41 -5.03
C VAL A 206 4.87 0.81 -5.44
N VAL A 207 5.48 0.02 -4.55
CA VAL A 207 6.75 -0.66 -4.82
C VAL A 207 6.53 -2.16 -4.79
N ASP A 208 6.63 -2.80 -5.94
CA ASP A 208 6.60 -4.25 -6.08
C ASP A 208 7.97 -4.84 -5.71
N LEU A 209 8.13 -5.33 -4.46
CA LEU A 209 9.40 -5.80 -3.94
C LEU A 209 9.82 -7.15 -4.54
N PRO A 210 11.12 -7.49 -4.55
CA PRO A 210 11.55 -8.86 -4.87
C PRO A 210 10.89 -9.89 -3.95
N PRO A 211 10.58 -11.11 -4.44
CA PRO A 211 9.94 -12.13 -3.62
C PRO A 211 10.89 -12.67 -2.54
N GLY A 212 10.33 -13.03 -1.40
CA GLY A 212 11.06 -13.62 -0.27
C GLY A 212 11.65 -12.58 0.69
N THR A 213 12.47 -13.08 1.62
CA THR A 213 13.08 -12.31 2.71
C THR A 213 14.60 -12.16 2.55
N GLY A 214 15.05 -12.09 1.30
CA GLY A 214 16.48 -11.98 0.97
C GLY A 214 17.04 -10.59 1.09
N ASP A 215 18.37 -10.48 0.89
CA ASP A 215 19.12 -9.23 1.05
C ASP A 215 18.57 -8.08 0.17
N ALA A 216 18.11 -8.37 -1.05
CA ALA A 216 17.56 -7.35 -1.95
C ALA A 216 16.30 -6.67 -1.40
N SER A 217 15.37 -7.44 -0.82
CA SER A 217 14.17 -6.89 -0.18
C SER A 217 14.54 -6.07 1.06
N LEU A 218 15.54 -6.52 1.82
CA LEU A 218 16.06 -5.84 3.00
C LEU A 218 16.70 -4.48 2.65
N ASP A 219 17.59 -4.48 1.66
CA ASP A 219 18.29 -3.25 1.23
C ASP A 219 17.28 -2.18 0.77
N LEU A 220 16.23 -2.60 0.04
CA LEU A 220 15.16 -1.70 -0.37
C LEU A 220 14.36 -1.14 0.81
N LEU A 221 13.96 -1.99 1.75
CA LEU A 221 13.20 -1.55 2.94
C LEU A 221 13.98 -0.58 3.83
N GLN A 222 15.32 -0.69 3.86
CA GLN A 222 16.16 0.24 4.62
C GLN A 222 16.38 1.58 3.91
N THR A 223 16.17 1.62 2.59
CA THR A 223 16.41 2.81 1.78
C THR A 223 15.13 3.58 1.49
N LEU A 224 13.99 2.87 1.39
CA LEU A 224 12.70 3.46 1.05
C LEU A 224 11.99 4.03 2.28
N PRO A 225 11.43 5.24 2.19
CA PRO A 225 10.55 5.79 3.23
C PRO A 225 9.16 5.16 3.16
N VAL A 226 9.06 3.87 3.50
CA VAL A 226 7.82 3.10 3.39
C VAL A 226 6.81 3.56 4.44
N ALA A 227 5.64 4.03 3.98
CA ALA A 227 4.51 4.37 4.87
C ALA A 227 3.88 3.10 5.47
N GLY A 228 3.89 2.01 4.71
CA GLY A 228 3.45 0.70 5.17
C GLY A 228 3.61 -0.38 4.11
N ALA A 229 3.59 -1.63 4.55
CA ALA A 229 3.75 -2.82 3.70
C ALA A 229 2.48 -3.68 3.64
N VAL A 230 2.13 -4.12 2.45
CA VAL A 230 1.09 -5.12 2.18
C VAL A 230 1.77 -6.46 1.96
N ILE A 231 1.38 -7.50 2.70
CA ILE A 231 1.95 -8.83 2.58
C ILE A 231 1.01 -9.74 1.79
N VAL A 232 1.43 -10.16 0.62
CA VAL A 232 0.66 -11.07 -0.24
C VAL A 232 1.01 -12.52 0.04
N THR A 233 -0.01 -13.33 0.27
CA THR A 233 0.11 -14.78 0.45
C THR A 233 -0.96 -15.53 -0.35
N THR A 234 -0.93 -16.86 -0.30
CA THR A 234 -2.02 -17.73 -0.78
C THR A 234 -2.45 -18.63 0.38
N PRO A 235 -3.62 -19.30 0.33
CA PRO A 235 -4.08 -20.21 1.40
C PRO A 235 -3.14 -21.38 1.68
N GLN A 236 -2.23 -21.71 0.77
CA GLN A 236 -1.31 -22.84 0.92
C GLN A 236 -0.42 -22.67 2.15
N GLN A 237 -0.33 -23.70 3.00
CA GLN A 237 0.44 -23.67 4.24
C GLN A 237 1.89 -23.20 4.06
N MET A 238 2.56 -23.60 2.98
CA MET A 238 3.94 -23.15 2.71
C MET A 238 4.00 -21.63 2.44
N ALA A 239 3.01 -21.05 1.76
CA ALA A 239 2.95 -19.60 1.53
C ALA A 239 2.70 -18.86 2.84
N VAL A 240 1.78 -19.37 3.67
CA VAL A 240 1.49 -18.89 5.02
C VAL A 240 2.75 -18.88 5.89
N ASP A 241 3.52 -19.97 5.91
CA ASP A 241 4.75 -20.06 6.70
C ASP A 241 5.85 -19.10 6.21
N ASP A 242 5.92 -18.87 4.90
CA ASP A 242 6.86 -17.90 4.33
C ASP A 242 6.39 -16.44 4.53
N ALA A 243 5.09 -16.17 4.48
CA ALA A 243 4.53 -14.84 4.81
C ALA A 243 4.81 -14.46 6.28
N ARG A 244 4.76 -15.43 7.22
CA ARG A 244 5.16 -15.20 8.62
C ARG A 244 6.62 -14.76 8.76
N LYS A 245 7.52 -15.28 7.93
CA LYS A 245 8.92 -14.83 7.91
C LYS A 245 9.04 -13.40 7.37
N GLY A 246 8.23 -13.07 6.36
CA GLY A 246 8.11 -11.71 5.83
C GLY A 246 7.68 -10.73 6.91
N LEU A 247 6.58 -11.01 7.62
CA LEU A 247 6.09 -10.18 8.72
C LEU A 247 7.17 -9.88 9.75
N ARG A 248 7.90 -10.91 10.21
CA ARG A 248 9.00 -10.75 11.17
C ARG A 248 10.16 -9.90 10.64
N LEU A 249 10.34 -9.89 9.33
CA LEU A 249 11.34 -9.05 8.68
C LEU A 249 10.94 -7.58 8.79
N PHE A 250 9.70 -7.24 8.46
CA PHE A 250 9.15 -5.89 8.56
C PHE A 250 9.15 -5.41 10.02
N GLU A 251 8.71 -6.26 10.97
CA GLU A 251 8.78 -5.99 12.41
C GLU A 251 10.20 -5.64 12.87
N LYS A 252 11.19 -6.43 12.45
CA LYS A 252 12.59 -6.22 12.84
C LYS A 252 13.20 -4.92 12.31
N HIS A 253 12.63 -4.38 11.25
CA HIS A 253 13.08 -3.15 10.60
C HIS A 253 12.14 -1.97 10.86
N ASP A 254 11.28 -2.07 11.88
CA ASP A 254 10.33 -1.02 12.29
C ASP A 254 9.49 -0.48 11.11
N THR A 255 9.23 -1.34 10.11
CA THR A 255 8.41 -0.99 8.95
C THR A 255 6.95 -1.36 9.24
N PRO A 256 6.00 -0.42 9.20
CA PRO A 256 4.59 -0.70 9.41
C PRO A 256 4.07 -1.76 8.43
N VAL A 257 3.30 -2.73 8.94
CA VAL A 257 2.55 -3.67 8.10
C VAL A 257 1.10 -3.24 8.07
N LEU A 258 0.61 -2.88 6.88
CA LEU A 258 -0.79 -2.47 6.68
C LEU A 258 -1.73 -3.66 6.88
N GLY A 259 -1.34 -4.83 6.39
CA GLY A 259 -2.10 -6.06 6.57
C GLY A 259 -1.72 -7.15 5.56
N ILE A 260 -2.56 -8.19 5.54
CA ILE A 260 -2.40 -9.38 4.70
C ILE A 260 -3.42 -9.35 3.56
N VAL A 261 -2.98 -9.72 2.36
CA VAL A 261 -3.82 -10.03 1.21
C VAL A 261 -3.71 -11.52 0.91
N GLU A 262 -4.84 -12.23 0.95
CA GLU A 262 -4.90 -13.62 0.52
C GLU A 262 -5.26 -13.70 -0.95
N ASN A 263 -4.28 -13.90 -1.82
CA ASN A 263 -4.52 -14.10 -3.25
C ASN A 263 -4.78 -15.60 -3.55
N MET A 264 -5.47 -15.88 -4.66
CA MET A 264 -5.86 -17.23 -5.07
C MET A 264 -6.70 -17.95 -3.99
N SER A 265 -7.59 -17.20 -3.32
CA SER A 265 -8.40 -17.69 -2.20
C SER A 265 -9.41 -18.73 -2.63
N THR A 266 -10.17 -18.44 -3.67
CA THR A 266 -11.26 -19.27 -4.20
C THR A 266 -11.17 -19.36 -5.71
N PHE A 267 -11.90 -20.32 -6.28
CA PHE A 267 -12.10 -20.47 -7.73
C PHE A 267 -13.58 -20.69 -8.00
N HIS A 268 -14.19 -19.82 -8.80
CA HIS A 268 -15.55 -20.00 -9.27
C HIS A 268 -15.54 -20.77 -10.60
N CYS A 269 -16.16 -21.94 -10.61
CA CYS A 269 -16.21 -22.77 -11.82
C CYS A 269 -17.28 -22.27 -12.80
N SER A 270 -16.86 -21.75 -13.97
CA SER A 270 -17.76 -21.28 -15.01
C SER A 270 -18.67 -22.38 -15.61
N SER A 271 -18.31 -23.66 -15.42
CA SER A 271 -19.08 -24.78 -15.96
C SER A 271 -20.20 -25.27 -15.05
N CYS A 272 -19.99 -25.30 -13.72
CA CYS A 272 -21.01 -25.78 -12.76
C CYS A 272 -21.55 -24.68 -11.83
N GLY A 273 -20.95 -23.50 -11.79
CA GLY A 273 -21.35 -22.39 -10.91
C GLY A 273 -20.97 -22.59 -9.45
N GLU A 274 -20.21 -23.64 -9.11
CA GLU A 274 -19.77 -23.88 -7.74
C GLU A 274 -18.45 -23.18 -7.44
N THR A 275 -18.30 -22.70 -6.19
CA THR A 275 -17.04 -22.14 -5.69
C THR A 275 -16.23 -23.24 -5.01
N HIS A 276 -14.95 -23.29 -5.33
CA HIS A 276 -13.99 -24.27 -4.83
C HIS A 276 -12.81 -23.58 -4.17
N ASP A 277 -12.17 -24.26 -3.21
CA ASP A 277 -10.95 -23.81 -2.50
C ASP A 277 -9.76 -24.69 -2.93
N PRO A 278 -9.21 -24.48 -4.15
CA PRO A 278 -8.19 -25.38 -4.69
C PRO A 278 -6.89 -25.41 -3.89
N PHE A 279 -6.62 -24.35 -3.13
CA PHE A 279 -5.45 -24.23 -2.27
C PHE A 279 -5.76 -24.20 -0.78
N GLY A 280 -7.01 -24.50 -0.39
CA GLY A 280 -7.53 -24.29 0.96
C GLY A 280 -8.06 -22.87 1.14
N SER A 281 -8.40 -22.48 2.35
CA SER A 281 -8.97 -21.17 2.68
C SER A 281 -8.51 -20.67 4.04
N GLY A 282 -8.57 -19.33 4.27
CA GLY A 282 -8.36 -18.68 5.56
C GLY A 282 -6.92 -18.68 6.06
N GLY A 283 -5.93 -18.91 5.19
CA GLY A 283 -4.53 -18.82 5.55
C GLY A 283 -4.08 -17.40 5.88
N GLY A 284 -4.56 -16.43 5.12
CA GLY A 284 -4.33 -14.99 5.33
C GLY A 284 -4.97 -14.49 6.61
N GLU A 285 -6.25 -14.81 6.84
CA GLU A 285 -6.99 -14.47 8.06
C GLU A 285 -6.28 -14.98 9.31
N LYS A 286 -5.84 -16.24 9.29
CA LYS A 286 -5.11 -16.83 10.41
C LYS A 286 -3.78 -16.13 10.69
N ILE A 287 -3.03 -15.70 9.66
CA ILE A 287 -1.82 -14.92 9.88
C ILE A 287 -2.17 -13.56 10.48
N ALA A 288 -3.19 -12.91 9.96
CA ALA A 288 -3.65 -11.62 10.44
C ALA A 288 -4.00 -11.68 11.94
N GLU A 289 -4.76 -12.69 12.36
CA GLU A 289 -5.08 -12.94 13.78
C GLU A 289 -3.83 -13.25 14.62
N ASP A 290 -2.94 -14.17 14.15
CA ASP A 290 -1.75 -14.60 14.88
C ASP A 290 -0.76 -13.46 15.16
N TYR A 291 -0.75 -12.43 14.31
CA TYR A 291 0.20 -11.30 14.38
C TYR A 291 -0.47 -9.97 14.72
N GLY A 292 -1.79 -9.92 14.89
CA GLY A 292 -2.52 -8.69 15.20
C GLY A 292 -2.46 -7.65 14.08
N VAL A 293 -2.38 -8.08 12.82
CA VAL A 293 -2.42 -7.22 11.64
C VAL A 293 -3.78 -7.34 10.95
N GLU A 294 -4.13 -6.36 10.11
CA GLU A 294 -5.40 -6.40 9.38
C GLU A 294 -5.41 -7.49 8.29
N ASN A 295 -6.58 -8.10 8.10
CA ASN A 295 -6.89 -8.86 6.90
C ASN A 295 -7.50 -7.91 5.87
N LEU A 296 -6.70 -7.47 4.90
CA LEU A 296 -7.08 -6.45 3.92
C LEU A 296 -8.06 -6.97 2.87
N GLY A 297 -8.14 -8.29 2.71
CA GLY A 297 -9.05 -8.91 1.77
C GLY A 297 -8.49 -10.12 1.06
N ALA A 298 -9.33 -10.71 0.22
CA ALA A 298 -9.01 -11.92 -0.52
C ALA A 298 -9.37 -11.79 -2.01
N LEU A 299 -8.48 -12.19 -2.89
CA LEU A 299 -8.69 -12.21 -4.33
C LEU A 299 -8.87 -13.65 -4.84
N PRO A 300 -9.88 -13.92 -5.67
CA PRO A 300 -10.09 -15.24 -6.23
C PRO A 300 -9.12 -15.55 -7.38
N ILE A 301 -9.06 -16.82 -7.77
CA ILE A 301 -8.46 -17.23 -9.03
C ILE A 301 -9.45 -16.90 -10.15
N HIS A 302 -9.03 -16.05 -11.08
CA HIS A 302 -9.83 -15.71 -12.24
C HIS A 302 -8.94 -15.47 -13.46
N GLU A 303 -9.46 -15.73 -14.67
CA GLU A 303 -8.72 -15.54 -15.91
C GLU A 303 -8.38 -14.07 -16.18
N ASP A 304 -9.22 -13.13 -15.74
CA ASP A 304 -9.00 -11.69 -15.91
C ASP A 304 -7.76 -11.17 -15.15
N TYR A 305 -7.25 -11.90 -14.16
CA TYR A 305 -5.95 -11.62 -13.56
C TYR A 305 -4.78 -12.11 -14.42
N GLY A 306 -5.06 -12.67 -15.60
CA GLY A 306 -4.04 -13.15 -16.53
C GLY A 306 -3.16 -12.01 -17.05
N ALA A 307 -1.86 -12.21 -17.00
CA ALA A 307 -0.86 -11.23 -17.44
C ALA A 307 -0.53 -11.45 -18.92
N ASP A 308 -1.49 -11.29 -19.83
CA ASP A 308 -1.24 -11.37 -21.27
C ASP A 308 -1.04 -9.98 -21.92
N GLY A 309 -1.20 -8.91 -21.12
CA GLY A 309 -1.03 -7.52 -21.56
C GLY A 309 -2.06 -7.05 -22.57
N THR A 310 -3.16 -7.77 -22.73
CA THR A 310 -4.22 -7.46 -23.71
C THR A 310 -5.50 -6.96 -23.05
N THR A 311 -5.62 -7.07 -21.74
CA THR A 311 -6.79 -6.66 -20.96
C THR A 311 -6.40 -5.62 -19.92
N ASP A 312 -7.33 -4.71 -19.62
CA ASP A 312 -7.17 -3.76 -18.52
C ASP A 312 -7.04 -4.49 -17.17
N PRO A 313 -6.38 -3.88 -16.17
CA PRO A 313 -6.37 -4.41 -14.82
C PRO A 313 -7.79 -4.70 -14.32
N VAL A 314 -7.95 -5.77 -13.55
CA VAL A 314 -9.28 -6.19 -13.06
C VAL A 314 -10.03 -5.07 -12.36
N VAL A 315 -9.32 -4.25 -11.60
CA VAL A 315 -9.91 -3.11 -10.88
C VAL A 315 -10.55 -2.07 -11.81
N LYS A 316 -10.09 -1.95 -13.06
CA LYS A 316 -10.66 -1.05 -14.08
C LYS A 316 -11.66 -1.75 -15.01
N ASN A 317 -11.85 -3.05 -14.89
CA ASN A 317 -12.75 -3.85 -15.72
C ASN A 317 -14.09 -4.11 -15.03
N GLU A 318 -15.01 -3.15 -15.09
CA GLU A 318 -16.37 -3.29 -14.54
C GLU A 318 -17.17 -4.49 -15.07
N GLY A 319 -16.73 -5.07 -16.18
CA GLY A 319 -17.36 -6.26 -16.76
C GLY A 319 -16.85 -7.58 -16.17
N SER A 320 -15.83 -7.55 -15.34
CA SER A 320 -15.27 -8.73 -14.67
C SER A 320 -16.08 -9.14 -13.47
N ASP A 321 -16.38 -10.43 -13.33
CA ASP A 321 -17.10 -10.99 -12.18
C ASP A 321 -16.32 -10.86 -10.85
N VAL A 322 -15.05 -10.44 -10.91
CA VAL A 322 -14.14 -10.28 -9.75
C VAL A 322 -13.67 -8.83 -9.56
N ASN A 323 -14.25 -7.89 -10.29
CA ASN A 323 -13.95 -6.46 -10.17
C ASN A 323 -14.22 -5.94 -8.77
N ASP A 324 -15.40 -6.22 -8.20
CA ASP A 324 -15.80 -5.76 -6.86
C ASP A 324 -14.75 -6.13 -5.80
N SER A 325 -14.26 -7.39 -5.82
CA SER A 325 -13.23 -7.84 -4.87
C SER A 325 -11.90 -7.09 -5.04
N ALA A 326 -11.55 -6.68 -6.26
CA ALA A 326 -10.34 -5.90 -6.52
C ALA A 326 -10.51 -4.45 -6.03
N VAL A 327 -11.68 -3.85 -6.26
CA VAL A 327 -12.01 -2.49 -5.79
C VAL A 327 -12.03 -2.46 -4.26
N GLU A 328 -12.75 -3.35 -3.60
CA GLU A 328 -12.81 -3.46 -2.13
C GLU A 328 -11.42 -3.60 -1.52
N LEU A 329 -10.53 -4.39 -2.14
CA LEU A 329 -9.14 -4.53 -1.69
C LEU A 329 -8.37 -3.21 -1.77
N VAL A 330 -8.50 -2.49 -2.88
CA VAL A 330 -7.83 -1.19 -3.08
C VAL A 330 -8.29 -0.17 -2.06
N GLU A 331 -9.60 -0.06 -1.85
CA GLU A 331 -10.22 0.83 -0.87
C GLU A 331 -9.77 0.49 0.55
N SER A 332 -9.77 -0.79 0.92
CA SER A 332 -9.28 -1.27 2.22
C SER A 332 -7.81 -0.89 2.47
N ILE A 333 -6.94 -1.02 1.47
CA ILE A 333 -5.53 -0.63 1.58
C ILE A 333 -5.38 0.89 1.71
N ALA A 334 -6.11 1.66 0.91
CA ALA A 334 -6.08 3.12 0.95
C ALA A 334 -6.56 3.65 2.31
N ASP A 335 -7.64 3.11 2.82
CA ASP A 335 -8.19 3.45 4.15
C ASP A 335 -7.23 3.09 5.27
N ARG A 336 -6.57 1.93 5.17
CA ARG A 336 -5.60 1.51 6.17
C ARG A 336 -4.37 2.42 6.23
N ILE A 337 -3.89 2.91 5.09
CA ILE A 337 -2.81 3.92 5.05
C ILE A 337 -3.30 5.22 5.69
N GLY A 338 -4.50 5.66 5.34
CA GLY A 338 -5.12 6.85 5.93
C GLY A 338 -5.24 6.73 7.44
N GLU A 339 -5.72 5.60 7.95
CA GLU A 339 -5.82 5.33 9.39
C GLU A 339 -4.46 5.42 10.09
N VAL A 340 -3.43 4.75 9.56
CA VAL A 340 -2.07 4.78 10.12
C VAL A 340 -1.54 6.22 10.17
N ASN A 341 -1.73 6.98 9.09
CA ASN A 341 -1.32 8.38 9.03
C ASN A 341 -2.06 9.25 10.05
N ARG A 342 -3.38 9.10 10.17
CA ARG A 342 -4.19 9.85 11.13
C ARG A 342 -3.87 9.51 12.58
N ARG A 343 -3.65 8.22 12.89
CA ARG A 343 -3.19 7.79 14.23
C ARG A 343 -1.82 8.36 14.59
N LYS A 344 -0.89 8.45 13.63
CA LYS A 344 0.41 9.13 13.83
C LYS A 344 0.22 10.63 14.04
N ALA A 345 -0.62 11.27 13.24
CA ALA A 345 -0.92 12.71 13.39
C ALA A 345 -1.57 13.05 14.74
N ALA A 346 -2.39 12.15 15.28
CA ALA A 346 -3.02 12.25 16.59
C ALA A 346 -2.06 11.90 17.75
N GLY A 347 -0.83 11.42 17.47
CA GLY A 347 0.10 10.95 18.49
C GLY A 347 -0.32 9.67 19.23
N ILE A 348 -1.25 8.92 18.64
CA ILE A 348 -1.68 7.60 19.12
C ILE A 348 -0.63 6.53 18.77
N LEU A 349 0.05 6.71 17.63
CA LEU A 349 1.15 5.88 17.19
C LEU A 349 2.42 6.73 17.12
N ASP A 350 3.53 6.23 17.67
CA ASP A 350 4.83 6.82 17.44
C ASP A 350 5.27 6.59 15.99
N ASN A 351 6.12 7.48 15.44
CA ASN A 351 6.65 7.34 14.08
C ASN A 351 7.44 6.02 13.87
N THR A 352 7.87 5.39 14.96
CA THR A 352 8.54 4.08 14.99
C THR A 352 7.57 2.93 15.29
N ASP A 353 6.33 3.24 15.68
CA ASP A 353 5.34 2.21 15.98
C ASP A 353 4.71 1.71 14.68
N SER A 354 4.80 0.41 14.43
CA SER A 354 4.34 -0.23 13.20
C SER A 354 2.82 -0.17 13.00
N GLY A 355 2.08 0.42 13.95
CA GLY A 355 0.61 0.37 13.93
C GLY A 355 0.04 -1.04 14.12
N THR A 356 0.93 -2.02 14.24
CA THR A 356 0.63 -3.38 14.62
C THR A 356 0.86 -3.48 16.12
N ALA A 357 -0.21 -3.59 16.91
CA ALA A 357 -0.08 -4.17 18.23
C ALA A 357 0.31 -5.64 18.01
N PHE A 358 1.60 -5.92 17.83
CA PHE A 358 2.08 -7.29 18.01
C PHE A 358 1.78 -7.63 19.46
N GLY A 359 0.61 -8.24 19.69
CA GLY A 359 0.19 -8.65 21.02
C GLY A 359 1.30 -9.46 21.65
N GLU A 360 1.54 -9.25 22.94
CA GLU A 360 2.48 -10.06 23.72
C GLU A 360 2.27 -11.52 23.32
N GLN A 361 3.26 -12.10 22.65
CA GLN A 361 3.19 -13.50 22.20
C GLN A 361 2.81 -14.34 23.43
N PRO A 362 1.83 -15.24 23.32
CA PRO A 362 1.69 -16.28 24.31
C PRO A 362 3.03 -17.02 24.34
N SER A 363 3.73 -16.93 25.46
CA SER A 363 5.04 -17.53 25.69
C SER A 363 4.95 -19.06 25.65
N GLY A 364 4.76 -19.58 24.43
CA GLY A 364 4.84 -21.01 24.12
C GLY A 364 6.29 -21.44 24.01
N GLN A 365 6.98 -21.42 25.14
CA GLN A 365 8.18 -22.25 25.29
C GLN A 365 7.74 -23.71 25.19
N ALA A 366 7.76 -24.27 23.96
CA ALA A 366 7.86 -25.69 23.80
C ALA A 366 9.20 -26.12 24.41
N LYS A 367 9.16 -26.61 25.64
CA LYS A 367 10.27 -27.35 26.22
C LYS A 367 10.54 -28.53 25.29
N LEU A 368 11.62 -28.44 24.53
CA LEU A 368 12.28 -29.61 23.97
C LEU A 368 12.77 -30.47 25.15
N GLU A 369 11.98 -31.47 25.52
CA GLU A 369 12.45 -32.55 26.36
C GLU A 369 13.51 -33.33 25.55
N THR A 370 14.75 -33.06 25.86
CA THR A 370 15.87 -33.94 25.46
C THR A 370 15.68 -35.29 26.15
N LYS A 371 15.17 -36.26 25.41
CA LYS A 371 15.30 -37.67 25.81
C LYS A 371 16.77 -38.02 25.72
N GLU A 372 17.39 -38.26 26.90
CA GLU A 372 18.67 -38.97 26.99
C GLU A 372 18.50 -40.37 26.38
N PRO A 373 19.50 -40.87 25.64
CA PRO A 373 19.46 -42.24 25.17
C PRO A 373 19.81 -43.18 26.34
N ASP A 374 18.82 -43.99 26.72
CA ASP A 374 19.07 -45.12 27.63
C ASP A 374 20.12 -46.05 27.01
N GLY A 375 21.20 -46.21 27.77
CA GLY A 375 22.24 -47.19 27.43
C GLY A 375 21.75 -48.62 27.69
N HIS A 376 21.97 -49.45 26.68
CA HIS A 376 22.42 -50.85 26.83
C HIS A 376 23.03 -51.29 25.49
#